data_7ae71d9b9f00c9e35d9e64da68aa35b4
#
_entry.id   7ae71d9b9f00c9e35d9e64da68aa35b4
#
_cell.length_a   1.000
_cell.length_b   1.000
_cell.length_c   1.000
_cell.angle_alpha   90.00
_cell.angle_beta   90.00
_cell.angle_gamma   90.00
#
_symmetry.space_group_name_H-M   'P 1'
#
loop_
_entity.id
_entity.type
_entity.pdbx_description
1 polymer ?
#
loop_
_entity_poly.entity_id
_entity_poly.type
_entity_poly.pdbx_seq_one_letter_code
_entity_poly.pdbx_strand_id
1 'polypeptide(L)'
;MLWLAPGFSAQQPPWKSSIPLGLPADTWDYYVPRNNPMTAAKIDLGRKLFFDPRLSADGRISCASCHDPKLAFTDGRATASGIAGRRGARNSPTLLNAMFNTGQFWDGRADKLEDQAVQPLVNLLEMGNGSYDEVVNRLRAIPEYRAEFRSVFGSEARIEFVGLALAAYERTLVSGDAPLDRFVAGDQNAIGEAAKRGFALFRGRARCSRCHTFSEALPFFTDFNYHNTGVAMNHPNFDKLSRQAYAATETDKAREVIDALAKQEGGQELGRVLITYQVFDIGSYRTPSLRNIALTAPYFHDGSAKTLADVVRFYNEGGRQNINREWDLDALALAEDEQRDLVAFLESLTGRTPNADNDLERISAKR
;
A
#
# COMPACT_ATOMS: atom_id res chain seq x y z
N MET A 1 -13.07 50.22 -29.46
CA MET A 1 -11.86 49.39 -29.37
C MET A 1 -11.86 48.70 -28.01
N LEU A 2 -12.32 47.44 -27.96
CA LEU A 2 -12.23 46.64 -26.71
C LEU A 2 -10.86 45.96 -26.69
N TRP A 3 -10.07 46.27 -25.70
CA TRP A 3 -8.83 45.58 -25.39
C TRP A 3 -9.18 44.22 -24.72
N LEU A 4 -8.98 43.13 -25.45
CA LEU A 4 -8.96 41.79 -24.87
C LEU A 4 -7.62 41.62 -24.12
N ALA A 5 -7.65 41.54 -22.81
CA ALA A 5 -6.51 41.17 -22.01
C ALA A 5 -6.07 39.74 -22.37
N PRO A 6 -4.75 39.47 -22.52
CA PRO A 6 -4.29 38.11 -22.77
C PRO A 6 -4.62 37.23 -21.58
N GLY A 7 -5.38 36.18 -21.84
CA GLY A 7 -5.68 35.17 -20.83
C GLY A 7 -4.40 34.55 -20.28
N PHE A 8 -4.10 34.80 -19.03
CA PHE A 8 -3.08 34.08 -18.28
C PHE A 8 -3.52 32.58 -18.27
N SER A 9 -2.91 31.80 -19.12
CA SER A 9 -2.92 30.34 -18.94
C SER A 9 -2.24 30.08 -17.60
N ALA A 10 -3.03 29.73 -16.59
CA ALA A 10 -2.48 29.31 -15.30
C ALA A 10 -1.60 28.08 -15.56
N GLN A 11 -0.29 28.24 -15.52
CA GLN A 11 0.63 27.12 -15.60
C GLN A 11 0.25 26.11 -14.52
N GLN A 12 0.07 24.86 -14.93
CA GLN A 12 -0.22 23.81 -13.96
C GLN A 12 0.91 23.76 -12.91
N PRO A 13 0.57 23.56 -11.62
CA PRO A 13 1.58 23.45 -10.60
C PRO A 13 2.60 22.35 -10.97
N PRO A 14 3.92 22.54 -10.74
CA PRO A 14 4.96 21.60 -11.18
C PRO A 14 4.83 20.19 -10.60
N TRP A 15 4.04 19.99 -9.55
CA TRP A 15 3.71 18.69 -8.99
C TRP A 15 2.51 18.01 -9.67
N LYS A 16 1.65 18.75 -10.37
CA LYS A 16 0.52 18.22 -11.12
C LYS A 16 1.02 17.69 -12.47
N SER A 17 1.79 16.60 -12.42
CA SER A 17 2.24 15.90 -13.63
C SER A 17 1.04 15.40 -14.45
N SER A 18 1.28 15.11 -15.74
CA SER A 18 0.31 14.39 -16.56
C SER A 18 -0.02 13.05 -15.90
N ILE A 19 -1.30 12.71 -15.82
CA ILE A 19 -1.73 11.42 -15.30
C ILE A 19 -1.22 10.33 -16.26
N PRO A 20 -0.50 9.31 -15.76
CA PRO A 20 -0.09 8.18 -16.57
C PRO A 20 -1.29 7.45 -17.19
N LEU A 21 -1.12 6.91 -18.38
CA LEU A 21 -2.12 6.04 -19.01
C LEU A 21 -2.51 4.91 -18.05
N GLY A 22 -3.79 4.55 -18.05
CA GLY A 22 -4.33 3.52 -17.15
C GLY A 22 -4.62 3.98 -15.73
N LEU A 23 -4.55 5.30 -15.45
CA LEU A 23 -5.07 5.90 -14.22
C LEU A 23 -6.21 6.87 -14.55
N PRO A 24 -7.16 7.12 -13.62
CA PRO A 24 -8.27 8.04 -13.86
C PRO A 24 -7.78 9.45 -14.20
N ALA A 25 -8.33 10.06 -15.24
CA ALA A 25 -7.92 11.38 -15.71
C ALA A 25 -8.12 12.50 -14.67
N ASP A 26 -9.09 12.33 -13.77
CA ASP A 26 -9.43 13.24 -12.68
C ASP A 26 -8.71 12.93 -11.36
N THR A 27 -7.64 12.11 -11.41
CA THR A 27 -6.89 11.66 -10.23
C THR A 27 -6.60 12.79 -9.25
N TRP A 28 -6.05 13.91 -9.72
CA TRP A 28 -5.68 15.02 -8.83
C TRP A 28 -6.87 15.75 -8.23
N ASP A 29 -8.00 15.77 -8.92
CA ASP A 29 -9.17 16.52 -8.49
C ASP A 29 -10.04 15.67 -7.54
N TYR A 30 -10.02 14.34 -7.70
CA TYR A 30 -10.83 13.41 -6.91
C TYR A 30 -10.09 12.85 -5.68
N TYR A 31 -8.82 12.44 -5.84
CA TYR A 31 -8.09 11.73 -4.77
C TYR A 31 -7.21 12.63 -3.88
N VAL A 32 -7.11 13.94 -4.18
CA VAL A 32 -6.47 14.89 -3.28
C VAL A 32 -7.52 15.49 -2.34
N PRO A 33 -7.45 15.22 -1.04
CA PRO A 33 -8.47 15.69 -0.10
C PRO A 33 -8.41 17.22 0.06
N ARG A 34 -9.58 17.85 0.16
CA ARG A 34 -9.70 19.32 0.29
C ARG A 34 -9.00 19.88 1.52
N ASN A 35 -8.93 19.11 2.60
CA ASN A 35 -8.27 19.49 3.85
C ASN A 35 -6.75 19.26 3.84
N ASN A 36 -6.21 18.63 2.79
CA ASN A 36 -4.78 18.50 2.57
C ASN A 36 -4.41 18.82 1.11
N PRO A 37 -4.63 20.06 0.63
CA PRO A 37 -4.26 20.43 -0.73
C PRO A 37 -2.75 20.29 -0.92
N MET A 38 -2.37 19.76 -2.08
CA MET A 38 -0.96 19.58 -2.45
C MET A 38 -0.34 20.90 -2.88
N THR A 39 0.87 21.17 -2.37
CA THR A 39 1.73 22.26 -2.82
C THR A 39 3.16 21.76 -2.98
N ALA A 40 3.97 22.35 -3.85
CA ALA A 40 5.36 21.95 -4.04
C ALA A 40 6.14 21.98 -2.70
N ALA A 41 5.98 23.02 -1.90
CA ALA A 41 6.65 23.14 -0.60
C ALA A 41 6.26 22.04 0.39
N LYS A 42 4.96 21.64 0.42
CA LYS A 42 4.48 20.56 1.29
C LYS A 42 5.01 19.20 0.83
N ILE A 43 5.03 18.95 -0.47
CA ILE A 43 5.57 17.72 -1.07
C ILE A 43 7.08 17.62 -0.77
N ASP A 44 7.83 18.69 -0.92
CA ASP A 44 9.26 18.72 -0.64
C ASP A 44 9.54 18.47 0.85
N LEU A 45 8.75 19.05 1.75
CA LEU A 45 8.84 18.78 3.18
C LEU A 45 8.51 17.29 3.48
N GLY A 46 7.44 16.76 2.89
CA GLY A 46 7.05 15.36 3.05
C GLY A 46 8.13 14.40 2.55
N ARG A 47 8.71 14.68 1.38
CA ARG A 47 9.83 13.91 0.84
C ARG A 47 11.05 13.94 1.78
N LYS A 48 11.40 15.11 2.32
CA LYS A 48 12.51 15.25 3.26
C LYS A 48 12.29 14.42 4.53
N LEU A 49 11.07 14.47 5.09
CA LEU A 49 10.68 13.66 6.24
C LEU A 49 10.73 12.15 5.92
N PHE A 50 10.28 11.73 4.75
CA PHE A 50 10.26 10.34 4.32
C PHE A 50 11.65 9.68 4.31
N PHE A 51 12.67 10.43 3.93
CA PHE A 51 14.06 9.94 3.87
C PHE A 51 14.88 10.24 5.13
N ASP A 52 14.32 10.92 6.13
CA ASP A 52 15.09 11.35 7.31
C ASP A 52 15.08 10.30 8.42
N PRO A 53 16.20 9.62 8.69
CA PRO A 53 16.27 8.62 9.75
C PRO A 53 16.14 9.21 11.17
N ARG A 54 16.31 10.53 11.32
CA ARG A 54 16.15 11.22 12.61
C ARG A 54 14.72 11.15 13.15
N LEU A 55 13.75 10.70 12.32
CA LEU A 55 12.38 10.44 12.78
C LEU A 55 12.27 9.18 13.65
N SER A 56 13.22 8.24 13.61
CA SER A 56 13.24 7.09 14.49
C SER A 56 13.93 7.39 15.83
N ALA A 57 13.65 6.56 16.84
CA ALA A 57 14.19 6.74 18.19
C ALA A 57 15.73 6.64 18.24
N ASP A 58 16.35 5.80 17.39
CA ASP A 58 17.80 5.62 17.31
C ASP A 58 18.48 6.42 16.18
N GLY A 59 17.69 7.16 15.39
CA GLY A 59 18.19 7.96 14.26
C GLY A 59 18.69 7.14 13.08
N ARG A 60 18.26 5.87 12.92
CA ARG A 60 18.77 4.96 11.87
C ARG A 60 17.71 4.50 10.87
N ILE A 61 16.44 4.56 11.22
CA ILE A 61 15.32 4.08 10.41
C ILE A 61 14.54 5.27 9.86
N SER A 62 14.33 5.30 8.57
CA SER A 62 13.41 6.23 7.88
C SER A 62 12.27 5.45 7.21
N CYS A 63 11.26 6.14 6.67
CA CYS A 63 10.22 5.48 5.86
C CYS A 63 10.84 4.71 4.68
N ALA A 64 11.87 5.30 4.04
CA ALA A 64 12.61 4.66 2.94
C ALA A 64 13.37 3.38 3.35
N SER A 65 13.56 3.11 4.64
CA SER A 65 14.19 1.85 5.09
C SER A 65 13.29 0.62 4.87
N CYS A 66 11.96 0.83 4.88
CA CYS A 66 10.95 -0.21 4.62
C CYS A 66 10.22 0.02 3.29
N HIS A 67 10.35 1.21 2.69
CA HIS A 67 9.75 1.59 1.42
C HIS A 67 10.82 2.16 0.48
N ASP A 68 11.78 1.30 0.08
CA ASP A 68 12.91 1.67 -0.79
C ASP A 68 12.40 1.97 -2.21
N PRO A 69 12.63 3.19 -2.74
CA PRO A 69 12.26 3.52 -4.11
C PRO A 69 12.84 2.56 -5.16
N LYS A 70 14.01 1.99 -4.91
CA LYS A 70 14.65 1.02 -5.82
C LYS A 70 13.96 -0.34 -5.84
N LEU A 71 13.16 -0.64 -4.82
CA LEU A 71 12.37 -1.87 -4.69
C LEU A 71 10.87 -1.59 -4.85
N ALA A 72 10.52 -0.64 -5.74
CA ALA A 72 9.13 -0.21 -5.95
C ALA A 72 8.42 0.21 -4.64
N PHE A 73 9.15 0.86 -3.74
CA PHE A 73 8.67 1.30 -2.42
C PHE A 73 8.19 0.15 -1.52
N THR A 74 8.87 -1.00 -1.58
CA THR A 74 8.83 -2.10 -0.60
C THR A 74 10.20 -2.26 0.03
N ASP A 75 10.40 -3.27 0.90
CA ASP A 75 11.73 -3.63 1.42
C ASP A 75 12.27 -4.95 0.87
N GLY A 76 11.53 -5.63 -0.01
CA GLY A 76 11.90 -6.91 -0.61
C GLY A 76 12.00 -8.07 0.38
N ARG A 77 11.44 -7.94 1.59
CA ARG A 77 11.50 -8.93 2.67
C ARG A 77 10.14 -9.52 2.97
N ALA A 78 10.11 -10.71 3.55
CA ALA A 78 8.87 -11.33 3.98
C ALA A 78 8.13 -10.46 5.01
N THR A 79 8.87 -9.93 6.00
CA THR A 79 8.33 -8.99 6.98
C THR A 79 9.31 -7.83 7.22
N ALA A 80 8.75 -6.67 7.53
CA ALA A 80 9.52 -5.45 7.77
C ALA A 80 10.60 -5.63 8.86
N SER A 81 11.73 -4.93 8.69
CA SER A 81 12.79 -4.87 9.70
C SER A 81 12.96 -3.43 10.18
N GLY A 82 12.57 -3.19 11.43
CA GLY A 82 12.65 -1.88 12.04
C GLY A 82 13.83 -1.70 12.99
N ILE A 83 13.60 -0.84 13.98
CA ILE A 83 14.61 -0.42 14.97
C ILE A 83 15.30 -1.63 15.63
N ALA A 84 16.62 -1.55 15.79
CA ALA A 84 17.46 -2.59 16.39
C ALA A 84 17.30 -3.99 15.73
N GLY A 85 16.89 -4.04 14.44
CA GLY A 85 16.66 -5.28 13.71
C GLY A 85 15.40 -6.05 14.13
N ARG A 86 14.50 -5.43 14.90
CA ARG A 86 13.22 -6.02 15.27
C ARG A 86 12.37 -6.27 14.03
N ARG A 87 11.66 -7.38 14.02
CA ARG A 87 10.81 -7.74 12.88
C ARG A 87 9.35 -7.43 13.17
N GLY A 88 8.71 -6.78 12.20
CA GLY A 88 7.27 -6.66 12.14
C GLY A 88 6.60 -7.99 11.79
N ALA A 89 5.28 -8.08 11.97
CA ALA A 89 4.50 -9.25 11.62
C ALA A 89 4.06 -9.29 10.16
N ARG A 90 4.23 -8.20 9.41
CA ARG A 90 3.66 -8.01 8.07
C ARG A 90 4.71 -7.65 7.04
N ASN A 91 4.45 -8.04 5.81
CA ASN A 91 5.16 -7.55 4.63
C ASN A 91 4.92 -6.05 4.45
N SER A 92 5.97 -5.30 4.04
CA SER A 92 5.88 -3.88 3.70
C SER A 92 5.19 -3.71 2.35
N PRO A 93 3.94 -3.22 2.29
CA PRO A 93 3.26 -3.01 1.03
C PRO A 93 3.92 -1.87 0.25
N THR A 94 3.82 -1.92 -1.08
CA THR A 94 4.27 -0.79 -1.91
C THR A 94 3.47 0.48 -1.61
N LEU A 95 4.15 1.64 -1.70
CA LEU A 95 3.50 2.95 -1.67
C LEU A 95 3.09 3.44 -3.07
N LEU A 96 3.48 2.73 -4.13
CA LEU A 96 3.01 3.06 -5.48
C LEU A 96 1.48 2.99 -5.53
N ASN A 97 0.87 4.09 -5.96
CA ASN A 97 -0.59 4.20 -6.06
C ASN A 97 -1.35 4.08 -4.72
N ALA A 98 -0.67 4.22 -3.56
CA ALA A 98 -1.31 4.11 -2.26
C ALA A 98 -2.45 5.13 -2.03
N MET A 99 -2.42 6.27 -2.74
CA MET A 99 -3.47 7.28 -2.67
C MET A 99 -4.85 6.80 -3.09
N PHE A 100 -4.92 5.72 -3.88
CA PHE A 100 -6.18 5.14 -4.36
C PHE A 100 -6.80 4.13 -3.39
N ASN A 101 -6.08 3.69 -2.37
CA ASN A 101 -6.59 2.76 -1.37
C ASN A 101 -7.69 3.41 -0.53
N THR A 102 -8.75 2.68 -0.27
CA THR A 102 -9.85 3.09 0.62
C THR A 102 -9.56 2.84 2.10
N GLY A 103 -8.55 2.03 2.40
CA GLY A 103 -8.02 1.75 3.72
C GLY A 103 -6.54 1.41 3.64
N GLN A 104 -5.76 1.88 4.58
CA GLN A 104 -4.32 1.69 4.63
C GLN A 104 -3.96 0.53 5.57
N PHE A 105 -2.72 0.03 5.45
CA PHE A 105 -2.27 -1.24 6.01
C PHE A 105 -3.00 -2.47 5.39
N TRP A 106 -2.57 -3.65 5.78
CA TRP A 106 -3.17 -4.90 5.32
C TRP A 106 -4.57 -5.15 5.92
N ASP A 107 -4.81 -4.64 7.11
CA ASP A 107 -6.06 -4.81 7.89
C ASP A 107 -7.01 -3.61 7.78
N GLY A 108 -6.57 -2.52 7.12
CA GLY A 108 -7.39 -1.32 6.92
C GLY A 108 -7.62 -0.49 8.19
N ARG A 109 -6.72 -0.57 9.17
CA ARG A 109 -6.87 0.13 10.47
C ARG A 109 -6.69 1.65 10.39
N ALA A 110 -6.28 2.20 9.25
CA ALA A 110 -6.23 3.62 9.00
C ALA A 110 -6.97 3.95 7.70
N ASP A 111 -7.90 4.91 7.75
CA ASP A 111 -8.73 5.29 6.61
C ASP A 111 -8.02 6.22 5.64
N LYS A 112 -6.97 6.93 6.08
CA LYS A 112 -6.28 7.97 5.31
C LYS A 112 -4.78 7.77 5.35
N LEU A 113 -4.10 8.24 4.30
CA LEU A 113 -2.64 8.29 4.26
C LEU A 113 -2.07 9.12 5.41
N GLU A 114 -2.68 10.26 5.73
CA GLU A 114 -2.26 11.14 6.81
C GLU A 114 -2.18 10.43 8.16
N ASP A 115 -3.19 9.62 8.47
CA ASP A 115 -3.30 8.89 9.73
C ASP A 115 -2.37 7.66 9.73
N GLN A 116 -2.19 7.03 8.55
CA GLN A 116 -1.28 5.90 8.39
C GLN A 116 0.18 6.33 8.55
N ALA A 117 0.58 7.43 7.89
CA ALA A 117 1.98 7.86 7.77
C ALA A 117 2.65 8.13 9.11
N VAL A 118 1.89 8.45 10.17
CA VAL A 118 2.44 8.74 11.49
C VAL A 118 2.49 7.52 12.42
N GLN A 119 1.71 6.45 12.16
CA GLN A 119 1.65 5.30 13.07
C GLN A 119 2.99 4.55 13.20
N PRO A 120 3.78 4.33 12.12
CA PRO A 120 5.08 3.69 12.21
C PRO A 120 6.06 4.42 13.14
N LEU A 121 5.92 5.75 13.29
CA LEU A 121 6.80 6.56 14.13
C LEU A 121 6.83 6.09 15.59
N VAL A 122 5.69 5.67 16.13
CA VAL A 122 5.54 5.21 17.52
C VAL A 122 5.40 3.69 17.64
N ASN A 123 5.47 2.96 16.54
CA ASN A 123 5.49 1.50 16.59
C ASN A 123 6.86 1.02 17.10
N LEU A 124 6.87 0.33 18.24
CA LEU A 124 8.08 -0.17 18.89
C LEU A 124 8.86 -1.21 18.07
N LEU A 125 8.23 -1.83 17.07
CA LEU A 125 8.89 -2.77 16.15
C LEU A 125 9.41 -2.09 14.88
N GLU A 126 8.96 -0.85 14.57
CA GLU A 126 9.30 -0.11 13.36
C GLU A 126 10.25 1.04 13.66
N MET A 127 9.78 2.23 14.05
CA MET A 127 10.61 3.40 14.30
C MET A 127 10.86 3.69 15.79
N GLY A 128 10.14 3.06 16.72
CA GLY A 128 10.46 2.87 18.11
C GLY A 128 10.38 4.07 19.04
N ASN A 129 9.79 5.22 18.62
CA ASN A 129 9.62 6.35 19.54
C ASN A 129 8.55 6.02 20.60
N GLY A 130 8.74 6.52 21.83
CA GLY A 130 7.80 6.32 22.93
C GLY A 130 6.51 7.13 22.79
N SER A 131 6.54 8.24 22.06
CA SER A 131 5.38 9.09 21.81
C SER A 131 5.55 9.96 20.55
N TYR A 132 4.44 10.50 20.06
CA TYR A 132 4.46 11.52 18.99
C TYR A 132 5.16 12.81 19.45
N ASP A 133 5.07 13.16 20.73
CA ASP A 133 5.73 14.35 21.28
C ASP A 133 7.25 14.26 21.19
N GLU A 134 7.85 13.09 21.35
CA GLU A 134 9.30 12.90 21.14
C GLU A 134 9.71 13.24 19.71
N VAL A 135 8.94 12.78 18.71
CA VAL A 135 9.17 13.07 17.29
C VAL A 135 9.02 14.57 17.02
N VAL A 136 7.94 15.17 17.48
CA VAL A 136 7.62 16.59 17.28
C VAL A 136 8.68 17.49 17.93
N ASN A 137 9.08 17.20 19.16
CA ASN A 137 10.11 17.97 19.89
C ASN A 137 11.47 17.89 19.20
N ARG A 138 11.83 16.72 18.65
CA ARG A 138 13.03 16.54 17.84
C ARG A 138 12.99 17.40 16.57
N LEU A 139 11.88 17.42 15.83
CA LEU A 139 11.71 18.26 14.65
C LEU A 139 11.79 19.76 15.00
N ARG A 140 11.18 20.18 16.11
CA ARG A 140 11.24 21.57 16.59
C ARG A 140 12.64 22.00 17.00
N ALA A 141 13.47 21.08 17.46
CA ALA A 141 14.86 21.37 17.82
C ALA A 141 15.77 21.59 16.60
N ILE A 142 15.37 21.13 15.40
CA ILE A 142 16.12 21.26 14.15
C ILE A 142 15.73 22.58 13.46
N PRO A 143 16.66 23.56 13.30
CA PRO A 143 16.33 24.90 12.76
C PRO A 143 15.69 24.84 11.36
N GLU A 144 16.17 23.96 10.47
CA GLU A 144 15.67 23.80 9.11
C GLU A 144 14.20 23.37 9.12
N TYR A 145 13.85 22.34 9.90
CA TYR A 145 12.46 21.90 10.02
C TYR A 145 11.56 22.96 10.63
N ARG A 146 12.05 23.69 11.64
CA ARG A 146 11.29 24.79 12.23
C ARG A 146 10.93 25.85 11.19
N ALA A 147 11.88 26.23 10.33
CA ALA A 147 11.64 27.18 9.26
C ALA A 147 10.66 26.64 8.20
N GLU A 148 10.84 25.38 7.80
CA GLU A 148 10.00 24.73 6.78
C GLU A 148 8.57 24.53 7.26
N PHE A 149 8.33 24.05 8.49
CA PHE A 149 6.97 23.90 9.04
C PHE A 149 6.26 25.27 9.14
N ARG A 150 6.96 26.31 9.57
CA ARG A 150 6.40 27.68 9.60
C ARG A 150 6.05 28.19 8.20
N SER A 151 6.90 27.92 7.22
CA SER A 151 6.65 28.31 5.83
C SER A 151 5.46 27.56 5.21
N VAL A 152 5.35 26.25 5.45
CA VAL A 152 4.31 25.39 4.83
C VAL A 152 2.97 25.47 5.56
N PHE A 153 3.00 25.53 6.90
CA PHE A 153 1.79 25.42 7.73
C PHE A 153 1.48 26.67 8.58
N GLY A 154 2.35 27.71 8.52
CA GLY A 154 2.22 28.90 9.35
C GLY A 154 2.48 28.69 10.85
N SER A 155 3.00 27.51 11.24
CA SER A 155 3.17 27.11 12.63
C SER A 155 4.36 26.15 12.78
N GLU A 156 4.74 25.84 14.02
CA GLU A 156 5.74 24.82 14.32
C GLU A 156 5.22 23.41 14.02
N ALA A 157 6.15 22.44 14.00
CA ALA A 157 5.80 21.04 13.78
C ALA A 157 4.74 20.55 14.78
N ARG A 158 3.77 19.81 14.25
CA ARG A 158 2.77 19.01 14.97
C ARG A 158 2.69 17.66 14.27
N ILE A 159 2.26 16.62 14.96
CA ILE A 159 2.18 15.28 14.35
C ILE A 159 1.22 15.26 13.16
N GLU A 160 0.11 16.01 13.24
CA GLU A 160 -0.84 16.13 12.13
C GLU A 160 -0.17 16.75 10.89
N PHE A 161 0.69 17.76 11.06
CA PHE A 161 1.42 18.38 9.96
C PHE A 161 2.48 17.44 9.36
N VAL A 162 3.10 16.59 10.19
CA VAL A 162 3.99 15.52 9.71
C VAL A 162 3.21 14.56 8.81
N GLY A 163 2.04 14.09 9.26
CA GLY A 163 1.16 13.23 8.47
C GLY A 163 0.68 13.89 7.17
N LEU A 164 0.26 15.15 7.22
CA LEU A 164 -0.15 15.91 6.03
C LEU A 164 0.98 16.06 5.01
N ALA A 165 2.22 16.30 5.46
CA ALA A 165 3.37 16.45 4.56
C ALA A 165 3.78 15.10 3.94
N LEU A 166 3.90 14.04 4.75
CA LEU A 166 4.21 12.69 4.27
C LEU A 166 3.18 12.23 3.23
N ALA A 167 1.89 12.33 3.54
CA ALA A 167 0.81 11.97 2.63
C ALA A 167 0.84 12.79 1.32
N ALA A 168 1.22 14.07 1.38
CA ALA A 168 1.36 14.87 0.17
C ALA A 168 2.50 14.36 -0.73
N TYR A 169 3.62 13.90 -0.16
CA TYR A 169 4.67 13.23 -0.92
C TYR A 169 4.21 11.87 -1.46
N GLU A 170 3.62 11.03 -0.64
CA GLU A 170 3.16 9.70 -1.04
C GLU A 170 2.15 9.77 -2.20
N ARG A 171 1.30 10.79 -2.26
CA ARG A 171 0.38 11.03 -3.38
C ARG A 171 1.09 11.31 -4.70
N THR A 172 2.35 11.71 -4.69
CA THR A 172 3.14 11.85 -5.94
C THR A 172 3.63 10.51 -6.49
N LEU A 173 3.54 9.43 -5.71
CA LEU A 173 4.03 8.11 -6.07
C LEU A 173 3.02 7.36 -6.95
N VAL A 174 2.64 7.94 -8.07
CA VAL A 174 1.71 7.35 -9.03
C VAL A 174 2.44 6.60 -10.13
N SER A 175 1.93 5.42 -10.48
CA SER A 175 2.48 4.54 -11.51
C SER A 175 1.39 4.01 -12.42
N GLY A 176 1.56 4.16 -13.71
CA GLY A 176 0.71 3.70 -14.79
C GLY A 176 1.54 3.51 -16.06
N ASP A 177 0.92 3.60 -17.24
CA ASP A 177 1.56 3.36 -18.54
C ASP A 177 2.17 1.95 -18.63
N ALA A 178 1.50 0.97 -18.02
CA ALA A 178 1.87 -0.43 -18.13
C ALA A 178 1.61 -0.96 -19.55
N PRO A 179 2.28 -2.03 -19.99
CA PRO A 179 1.96 -2.68 -21.26
C PRO A 179 0.46 -3.00 -21.41
N LEU A 180 -0.19 -3.47 -20.34
CA LEU A 180 -1.63 -3.72 -20.36
C LEU A 180 -2.45 -2.44 -20.56
N ASP A 181 -2.05 -1.30 -20.00
CA ASP A 181 -2.76 -0.04 -20.19
C ASP A 181 -2.77 0.37 -21.67
N ARG A 182 -1.63 0.22 -22.35
CA ARG A 182 -1.51 0.47 -23.79
C ARG A 182 -2.34 -0.51 -24.63
N PHE A 183 -2.37 -1.79 -24.21
CA PHE A 183 -3.20 -2.80 -24.88
C PHE A 183 -4.70 -2.46 -24.76
N VAL A 184 -5.15 -2.09 -23.58
CA VAL A 184 -6.56 -1.66 -23.37
C VAL A 184 -6.86 -0.38 -24.14
N ALA A 185 -5.90 0.53 -24.27
CA ALA A 185 -6.03 1.75 -25.09
C ALA A 185 -5.96 1.49 -26.63
N GLY A 186 -5.81 0.22 -27.06
CA GLY A 186 -5.90 -0.17 -28.47
C GLY A 186 -4.61 -0.65 -29.13
N ASP A 187 -3.46 -0.57 -28.46
CA ASP A 187 -2.20 -1.14 -28.99
C ASP A 187 -2.17 -2.66 -28.80
N GLN A 188 -2.64 -3.38 -29.83
CA GLN A 188 -2.73 -4.84 -29.79
C GLN A 188 -1.37 -5.55 -29.67
N ASN A 189 -0.26 -4.85 -29.87
CA ASN A 189 1.09 -5.38 -29.76
C ASN A 189 1.78 -5.06 -28.43
N ALA A 190 1.13 -4.29 -27.55
CA ALA A 190 1.70 -3.87 -26.28
C ALA A 190 1.95 -5.04 -25.30
N ILE A 191 1.23 -6.15 -25.43
CA ILE A 191 1.42 -7.39 -24.65
C ILE A 191 1.48 -8.61 -25.57
N GLY A 192 2.28 -9.60 -25.16
CA GLY A 192 2.42 -10.86 -25.90
C GLY A 192 1.21 -11.79 -25.79
N GLU A 193 1.13 -12.81 -26.66
CA GLU A 193 0.00 -13.73 -26.70
C GLU A 193 -0.23 -14.49 -25.39
N ALA A 194 0.83 -14.85 -24.66
CA ALA A 194 0.72 -15.46 -23.32
C ALA A 194 -0.02 -14.53 -22.35
N ALA A 195 0.35 -13.24 -22.30
CA ALA A 195 -0.31 -12.27 -21.45
C ALA A 195 -1.78 -12.03 -21.85
N LYS A 196 -2.10 -12.07 -23.15
CA LYS A 196 -3.51 -11.97 -23.63
C LYS A 196 -4.35 -13.16 -23.17
N ARG A 197 -3.81 -14.40 -23.29
CA ARG A 197 -4.47 -15.59 -22.75
C ARG A 197 -4.61 -15.52 -21.24
N GLY A 198 -3.56 -15.08 -20.54
CA GLY A 198 -3.57 -14.87 -19.09
C GLY A 198 -4.62 -13.85 -18.65
N PHE A 199 -4.79 -12.75 -19.39
CA PHE A 199 -5.85 -11.76 -19.13
C PHE A 199 -7.24 -12.35 -19.32
N ALA A 200 -7.45 -13.17 -20.33
CA ALA A 200 -8.71 -13.87 -20.52
C ALA A 200 -9.00 -14.87 -19.38
N LEU A 201 -7.98 -15.63 -18.93
CA LEU A 201 -8.09 -16.52 -17.78
C LEU A 201 -8.41 -15.75 -16.50
N PHE A 202 -7.71 -14.63 -16.22
CA PHE A 202 -7.91 -13.76 -15.07
C PHE A 202 -9.35 -13.28 -14.94
N ARG A 203 -9.95 -12.83 -16.07
CA ARG A 203 -11.36 -12.36 -16.13
C ARG A 203 -12.38 -13.49 -16.16
N GLY A 204 -11.97 -14.67 -16.57
CA GLY A 204 -12.83 -15.82 -16.79
C GLY A 204 -12.62 -16.93 -15.75
N ARG A 205 -12.12 -18.09 -16.23
CA ARG A 205 -12.05 -19.34 -15.47
C ARG A 205 -11.24 -19.25 -14.19
N ALA A 206 -10.17 -18.44 -14.15
CA ALA A 206 -9.35 -18.26 -12.95
C ALA A 206 -10.02 -17.40 -11.88
N ARG A 207 -11.14 -16.73 -12.18
CA ARG A 207 -11.98 -15.95 -11.26
C ARG A 207 -11.25 -14.84 -10.46
N CYS A 208 -10.00 -14.53 -10.79
CA CYS A 208 -9.19 -13.53 -10.06
C CYS A 208 -9.86 -12.14 -10.04
N SER A 209 -10.59 -11.80 -11.13
CA SER A 209 -11.31 -10.52 -11.27
C SER A 209 -12.51 -10.36 -10.33
N ARG A 210 -12.86 -11.36 -9.53
CA ARG A 210 -13.91 -11.21 -8.50
C ARG A 210 -13.48 -10.30 -7.36
N CYS A 211 -12.26 -10.48 -6.87
CA CYS A 211 -11.64 -9.62 -5.86
C CYS A 211 -10.75 -8.56 -6.52
N HIS A 212 -9.97 -8.93 -7.54
CA HIS A 212 -9.13 -8.01 -8.29
C HIS A 212 -9.89 -7.40 -9.48
N THR A 213 -10.95 -6.66 -9.17
CA THR A 213 -11.83 -6.04 -10.18
C THR A 213 -11.07 -5.06 -11.07
N PHE A 214 -11.45 -5.02 -12.35
CA PHE A 214 -10.87 -4.12 -13.33
C PHE A 214 -11.96 -3.54 -14.23
N SER A 215 -11.97 -2.22 -14.33
CA SER A 215 -12.73 -1.47 -15.33
C SER A 215 -11.94 -0.23 -15.73
N GLU A 216 -12.33 0.42 -16.83
CA GLU A 216 -11.70 1.68 -17.25
C GLU A 216 -11.86 2.80 -16.20
N ALA A 217 -12.99 2.80 -15.46
CA ALA A 217 -13.23 3.77 -14.39
C ALA A 217 -12.46 3.43 -13.09
N LEU A 218 -12.22 2.14 -12.82
CA LEU A 218 -11.52 1.66 -11.63
C LEU A 218 -10.39 0.69 -12.05
N PRO A 219 -9.29 1.21 -12.62
CA PRO A 219 -8.25 0.40 -13.25
C PRO A 219 -7.20 -0.12 -12.26
N PHE A 220 -7.58 -0.39 -11.01
CA PHE A 220 -6.63 -0.69 -9.94
C PHE A 220 -6.43 -2.18 -9.66
N PHE A 221 -7.22 -3.07 -10.27
CA PHE A 221 -7.18 -4.51 -10.02
C PHE A 221 -7.35 -4.85 -8.52
N THR A 222 -8.37 -4.26 -7.91
CA THR A 222 -8.79 -4.46 -6.53
C THR A 222 -10.26 -4.05 -6.39
N ASP A 223 -10.99 -4.72 -5.52
CA ASP A 223 -12.34 -4.33 -5.10
C ASP A 223 -12.31 -3.46 -3.83
N PHE A 224 -11.10 -3.19 -3.30
CA PHE A 224 -10.86 -2.47 -2.05
C PHE A 224 -11.49 -3.13 -0.80
N ASN A 225 -11.96 -4.36 -0.90
CA ASN A 225 -12.54 -5.14 0.19
C ASN A 225 -11.48 -5.98 0.92
N TYR A 226 -11.93 -6.76 1.88
CA TYR A 226 -11.10 -7.60 2.74
C TYR A 226 -11.57 -9.04 2.64
N HIS A 227 -10.64 -9.96 2.39
CA HIS A 227 -10.94 -11.36 2.13
C HIS A 227 -10.02 -12.27 2.93
N ASN A 228 -10.56 -13.39 3.39
CA ASN A 228 -9.80 -14.45 4.00
C ASN A 228 -9.50 -15.55 2.96
N THR A 229 -8.29 -15.53 2.42
CA THR A 229 -7.82 -16.54 1.46
C THR A 229 -7.13 -17.73 2.12
N GLY A 230 -7.00 -17.71 3.45
CA GLY A 230 -6.36 -18.75 4.23
C GLY A 230 -4.85 -18.61 4.37
N VAL A 231 -4.22 -17.52 3.90
CA VAL A 231 -2.78 -17.29 4.09
C VAL A 231 -2.38 -17.29 5.56
N ALA A 232 -3.22 -16.76 6.45
CA ALA A 232 -2.99 -16.76 7.90
C ALA A 232 -2.79 -18.18 8.50
N MET A 233 -3.24 -19.23 7.81
CA MET A 233 -2.99 -20.64 8.18
C MET A 233 -1.51 -21.05 8.10
N ASN A 234 -0.65 -20.19 7.54
CA ASN A 234 0.81 -20.37 7.61
C ASN A 234 1.33 -20.25 9.06
N HIS A 235 0.61 -19.53 9.93
CA HIS A 235 0.96 -19.45 11.33
C HIS A 235 0.30 -20.59 12.12
N PRO A 236 1.07 -21.40 12.91
CA PRO A 236 0.58 -22.61 13.55
C PRO A 236 -0.57 -22.38 14.54
N ASN A 237 -0.65 -21.20 15.15
CA ASN A 237 -1.66 -20.88 16.14
C ASN A 237 -2.97 -20.34 15.53
N PHE A 238 -2.99 -19.99 14.22
CA PHE A 238 -4.13 -19.29 13.62
C PHE A 238 -5.44 -20.08 13.72
N ASP A 239 -5.46 -21.38 13.40
CA ASP A 239 -6.70 -22.16 13.46
C ASP A 239 -7.33 -22.13 14.86
N LYS A 240 -6.51 -22.31 15.90
CA LYS A 240 -6.99 -22.24 17.29
C LYS A 240 -7.52 -20.84 17.63
N LEU A 241 -6.76 -19.79 17.30
CA LEU A 241 -7.11 -18.41 17.63
C LEU A 241 -8.36 -17.94 16.85
N SER A 242 -8.48 -18.34 15.58
CA SER A 242 -9.63 -17.98 14.75
C SER A 242 -10.93 -18.61 15.26
N ARG A 243 -10.89 -19.86 15.74
CA ARG A 243 -12.06 -20.51 16.37
C ARG A 243 -12.46 -19.85 17.70
N GLN A 244 -11.49 -19.41 18.48
CA GLN A 244 -11.75 -18.65 19.70
C GLN A 244 -12.34 -17.26 19.40
N ALA A 245 -11.80 -16.57 18.38
CA ALA A 245 -12.34 -15.31 17.92
C ALA A 245 -13.77 -15.48 17.38
N TYR A 246 -14.02 -16.53 16.58
CA TYR A 246 -15.35 -16.85 16.07
C TYR A 246 -16.36 -16.99 17.21
N ALA A 247 -16.07 -17.85 18.19
CA ALA A 247 -16.94 -18.04 19.34
C ALA A 247 -17.15 -16.76 20.15
N ALA A 248 -16.14 -15.89 20.23
CA ALA A 248 -16.25 -14.61 20.94
C ALA A 248 -17.19 -13.63 20.22
N THR A 249 -17.24 -13.62 18.88
CA THR A 249 -18.14 -12.72 18.14
C THR A 249 -19.62 -12.98 18.35
N GLU A 250 -19.97 -14.14 18.91
CA GLU A 250 -21.36 -14.50 19.27
C GLU A 250 -21.74 -14.02 20.68
N THR A 251 -20.84 -13.32 21.38
CA THR A 251 -21.03 -12.88 22.75
C THR A 251 -20.91 -11.35 22.89
N ASP A 252 -21.42 -10.81 23.97
CA ASP A 252 -21.27 -9.39 24.36
C ASP A 252 -19.82 -9.04 24.78
N LYS A 253 -18.95 -10.04 24.96
CA LYS A 253 -17.53 -9.90 25.30
C LYS A 253 -16.57 -9.99 24.10
N ALA A 254 -17.08 -9.92 22.88
CA ALA A 254 -16.29 -10.08 21.67
C ALA A 254 -15.01 -9.23 21.69
N ARG A 255 -15.14 -7.94 22.00
CA ARG A 255 -13.98 -7.02 22.03
C ARG A 255 -12.94 -7.43 23.06
N GLU A 256 -13.34 -7.71 24.30
CA GLU A 256 -12.42 -8.10 25.38
C GLU A 256 -11.63 -9.36 25.02
N VAL A 257 -12.34 -10.36 24.51
CA VAL A 257 -11.71 -11.65 24.13
C VAL A 257 -10.78 -11.49 22.93
N ILE A 258 -11.22 -10.79 21.87
CA ILE A 258 -10.42 -10.58 20.67
C ILE A 258 -9.17 -9.75 20.99
N ASP A 259 -9.25 -8.72 21.81
CA ASP A 259 -8.11 -7.92 22.27
C ASP A 259 -7.11 -8.76 23.10
N ALA A 260 -7.61 -9.75 23.86
CA ALA A 260 -6.76 -10.69 24.58
C ALA A 260 -6.09 -11.69 23.63
N LEU A 261 -6.78 -12.17 22.60
CA LEU A 261 -6.24 -13.04 21.57
C LEU A 261 -5.17 -12.32 20.73
N ALA A 262 -5.35 -11.04 20.43
CA ALA A 262 -4.39 -10.23 19.69
C ALA A 262 -2.99 -10.19 20.33
N LYS A 263 -2.89 -10.34 21.66
CA LYS A 263 -1.64 -10.32 22.43
C LYS A 263 -0.94 -11.67 22.46
N GLN A 264 -1.58 -12.74 22.01
CA GLN A 264 -0.97 -14.07 21.95
C GLN A 264 -0.07 -14.19 20.71
N GLU A 265 0.83 -15.16 20.74
CA GLU A 265 1.66 -15.49 19.58
C GLU A 265 0.78 -15.88 18.39
N GLY A 266 0.95 -15.18 17.27
CA GLY A 266 0.09 -15.35 16.09
C GLY A 266 -1.25 -14.63 16.17
N GLY A 267 -1.56 -13.91 17.25
CA GLY A 267 -2.82 -13.17 17.38
C GLY A 267 -3.03 -12.11 16.30
N GLN A 268 -1.95 -11.58 15.74
CA GLN A 268 -2.03 -10.63 14.64
C GLN A 268 -2.56 -11.24 13.35
N GLU A 269 -2.45 -12.57 13.18
CA GLU A 269 -3.00 -13.28 12.03
C GLU A 269 -4.54 -13.31 12.02
N LEU A 270 -5.19 -12.90 13.10
CA LEU A 270 -6.63 -12.70 13.12
C LEU A 270 -7.10 -11.62 12.13
N GLY A 271 -6.18 -10.73 11.67
CA GLY A 271 -6.45 -9.78 10.59
C GLY A 271 -7.43 -8.69 10.99
N ARG A 272 -8.34 -8.35 10.07
CA ARG A 272 -9.25 -7.21 10.21
C ARG A 272 -10.22 -7.32 11.40
N VAL A 273 -10.54 -8.52 11.89
CA VAL A 273 -11.39 -8.66 13.08
C VAL A 273 -10.84 -7.93 14.31
N LEU A 274 -9.53 -7.73 14.38
CA LEU A 274 -8.89 -6.92 15.44
C LEU A 274 -9.32 -5.45 15.43
N ILE A 275 -9.94 -4.98 14.35
CA ILE A 275 -10.40 -3.60 14.15
C ILE A 275 -11.92 -3.52 14.25
N THR A 276 -12.61 -4.49 13.64
CA THR A 276 -14.06 -4.44 13.44
C THR A 276 -14.84 -5.27 14.47
N TYR A 277 -14.19 -6.28 15.06
CA TYR A 277 -14.82 -7.27 15.94
C TYR A 277 -15.96 -8.05 15.26
N GLN A 278 -15.98 -8.09 13.91
CA GLN A 278 -16.99 -8.77 13.12
C GLN A 278 -16.51 -10.15 12.68
N VAL A 279 -17.39 -11.15 12.76
CA VAL A 279 -17.06 -12.53 12.42
C VAL A 279 -16.50 -12.69 11.00
N PHE A 280 -17.03 -11.95 10.03
CA PHE A 280 -16.61 -12.02 8.62
C PHE A 280 -15.18 -11.51 8.38
N ASP A 281 -14.63 -10.77 9.33
CA ASP A 281 -13.30 -10.18 9.22
C ASP A 281 -12.19 -11.05 9.85
N ILE A 282 -12.52 -12.22 10.38
CA ILE A 282 -11.52 -13.15 10.94
C ILE A 282 -10.60 -13.65 9.82
N GLY A 283 -9.31 -13.38 9.94
CA GLY A 283 -8.30 -13.77 8.95
C GLY A 283 -8.36 -13.01 7.63
N SER A 284 -9.15 -11.93 7.58
CA SER A 284 -9.33 -11.13 6.36
C SER A 284 -8.29 -10.02 6.24
N TYR A 285 -7.83 -9.82 5.01
CA TYR A 285 -6.88 -8.79 4.63
C TYR A 285 -7.33 -8.09 3.37
N ARG A 286 -6.90 -6.84 3.21
CA ARG A 286 -7.25 -6.02 2.06
C ARG A 286 -6.78 -6.68 0.75
N THR A 287 -7.64 -6.67 -0.26
CA THR A 287 -7.25 -6.97 -1.65
C THR A 287 -6.26 -5.91 -2.13
N PRO A 288 -4.97 -6.23 -2.33
CA PRO A 288 -4.01 -5.26 -2.83
C PRO A 288 -4.26 -4.99 -4.33
N SER A 289 -3.91 -3.79 -4.79
CA SER A 289 -3.80 -3.54 -6.23
C SER A 289 -2.76 -4.48 -6.84
N LEU A 290 -3.01 -4.97 -8.06
CA LEU A 290 -2.03 -5.77 -8.80
C LEU A 290 -1.13 -4.91 -9.70
N ARG A 291 -1.30 -3.60 -9.73
CA ARG A 291 -0.39 -2.72 -10.48
C ARG A 291 1.03 -2.84 -9.90
N ASN A 292 1.99 -3.02 -10.79
CA ASN A 292 3.40 -3.22 -10.46
C ASN A 292 3.70 -4.48 -9.63
N ILE A 293 2.81 -5.45 -9.59
CA ILE A 293 2.93 -6.63 -8.73
C ILE A 293 4.24 -7.40 -8.97
N ALA A 294 4.76 -7.44 -10.20
CA ALA A 294 6.02 -8.12 -10.52
C ALA A 294 7.25 -7.51 -9.82
N LEU A 295 7.15 -6.28 -9.31
CA LEU A 295 8.25 -5.56 -8.65
C LEU A 295 8.23 -5.70 -7.12
N THR A 296 7.19 -6.30 -6.53
CA THR A 296 6.90 -6.19 -5.09
C THR A 296 6.96 -7.52 -4.34
N ALA A 297 7.72 -8.48 -4.86
CA ALA A 297 7.98 -9.73 -4.14
C ALA A 297 8.72 -9.47 -2.81
N PRO A 298 8.52 -10.31 -1.76
CA PRO A 298 7.61 -11.45 -1.70
C PRO A 298 6.15 -11.03 -1.42
N TYR A 299 5.21 -11.94 -1.65
CA TYR A 299 3.78 -11.67 -1.70
C TYR A 299 3.03 -12.15 -0.47
N PHE A 300 1.76 -11.74 -0.38
CA PHE A 300 0.85 -11.87 0.75
C PHE A 300 1.25 -10.99 1.94
N HIS A 301 0.35 -10.89 2.91
CA HIS A 301 0.56 -10.04 4.09
C HIS A 301 1.71 -10.54 4.99
N ASP A 302 2.07 -11.83 4.90
CA ASP A 302 3.15 -12.49 5.63
C ASP A 302 4.43 -12.70 4.78
N GLY A 303 4.41 -12.31 3.49
CA GLY A 303 5.53 -12.51 2.57
C GLY A 303 5.87 -13.97 2.28
N SER A 304 4.92 -14.90 2.45
CA SER A 304 5.17 -16.34 2.33
C SER A 304 5.37 -16.83 0.89
N ALA A 305 4.79 -16.16 -0.12
CA ALA A 305 5.00 -16.51 -1.52
C ALA A 305 6.17 -15.69 -2.09
N LYS A 306 7.17 -16.37 -2.65
CA LYS A 306 8.38 -15.73 -3.16
C LYS A 306 8.27 -15.25 -4.59
N THR A 307 7.42 -15.90 -5.39
CA THR A 307 7.26 -15.64 -6.82
C THR A 307 5.79 -15.50 -7.20
N LEU A 308 5.49 -14.87 -8.34
CA LEU A 308 4.14 -14.84 -8.90
C LEU A 308 3.61 -16.26 -9.21
N ALA A 309 4.50 -17.18 -9.60
CA ALA A 309 4.12 -18.58 -9.80
C ALA A 309 3.65 -19.23 -8.49
N ASP A 310 4.27 -18.91 -7.34
CA ASP A 310 3.80 -19.41 -6.03
C ASP A 310 2.42 -18.86 -5.69
N VAL A 311 2.17 -17.58 -6.00
CA VAL A 311 0.85 -16.95 -5.81
C VAL A 311 -0.21 -17.63 -6.67
N VAL A 312 0.07 -17.81 -7.97
CA VAL A 312 -0.86 -18.46 -8.90
C VAL A 312 -1.14 -19.90 -8.47
N ARG A 313 -0.13 -20.65 -8.06
CA ARG A 313 -0.28 -22.01 -7.52
C ARG A 313 -1.14 -22.05 -6.27
N PHE A 314 -0.93 -21.15 -5.30
CA PHE A 314 -1.75 -21.04 -4.10
C PHE A 314 -3.24 -20.90 -4.43
N TYR A 315 -3.59 -20.01 -5.37
CA TYR A 315 -4.97 -19.85 -5.82
C TYR A 315 -5.45 -21.01 -6.69
N ASN A 316 -4.57 -21.65 -7.47
CA ASN A 316 -4.92 -22.84 -8.24
C ASN A 316 -5.31 -24.01 -7.33
N GLU A 317 -4.73 -24.09 -6.14
CA GLU A 317 -5.05 -25.06 -5.09
C GLU A 317 -6.30 -24.68 -4.26
N GLY A 318 -6.87 -23.48 -4.45
CA GLY A 318 -8.06 -23.00 -3.76
C GLY A 318 -7.75 -22.34 -2.40
N GLY A 319 -6.55 -21.83 -2.18
CA GLY A 319 -6.12 -21.26 -0.92
C GLY A 319 -6.02 -22.29 0.21
N ARG A 320 -6.13 -21.87 1.46
CA ARG A 320 -6.08 -22.77 2.62
C ARG A 320 -7.38 -22.75 3.42
N GLN A 321 -7.93 -23.93 3.68
CA GLN A 321 -9.17 -24.10 4.43
C GLN A 321 -9.02 -23.61 5.87
N ASN A 322 -10.00 -22.83 6.33
CA ASN A 322 -10.15 -22.40 7.72
C ASN A 322 -11.61 -22.03 8.01
N ILE A 323 -11.91 -21.67 9.25
CA ILE A 323 -13.29 -21.48 9.72
C ILE A 323 -14.05 -20.36 8.99
N ASN A 324 -13.33 -19.37 8.42
CA ASN A 324 -13.93 -18.17 7.80
C ASN A 324 -13.34 -17.87 6.41
N ARG A 325 -12.81 -18.88 5.70
CA ARG A 325 -12.30 -18.70 4.34
C ARG A 325 -13.42 -18.28 3.39
N GLU A 326 -13.08 -17.43 2.41
CA GLU A 326 -13.99 -17.11 1.29
C GLU A 326 -14.63 -18.36 0.71
N TRP A 327 -15.96 -18.38 0.67
CA TRP A 327 -16.76 -19.57 0.34
C TRP A 327 -16.59 -20.05 -1.10
N ASP A 328 -16.23 -19.14 -2.03
CA ASP A 328 -16.09 -19.42 -3.46
C ASP A 328 -14.62 -19.56 -3.93
N LEU A 329 -13.69 -19.66 -2.98
CA LEU A 329 -12.28 -19.85 -3.27
C LEU A 329 -11.97 -21.35 -3.44
N ASP A 330 -12.42 -21.94 -4.55
CA ASP A 330 -12.20 -23.35 -4.88
C ASP A 330 -10.96 -23.53 -5.77
N ALA A 331 -10.44 -24.76 -5.83
CA ALA A 331 -9.38 -25.13 -6.73
C ALA A 331 -9.77 -24.86 -8.20
N LEU A 332 -8.85 -24.22 -8.94
CA LEU A 332 -9.14 -23.74 -10.30
C LEU A 332 -8.87 -24.78 -11.37
N ALA A 333 -8.08 -25.81 -11.05
CA ALA A 333 -7.63 -26.86 -11.98
C ALA A 333 -7.00 -26.30 -13.27
N LEU A 334 -6.18 -25.26 -13.16
CA LEU A 334 -5.44 -24.69 -14.27
C LEU A 334 -4.23 -25.55 -14.59
N ALA A 335 -4.02 -25.82 -15.88
CA ALA A 335 -2.83 -26.49 -16.37
C ALA A 335 -1.58 -25.60 -16.18
N GLU A 336 -0.39 -26.18 -16.24
CA GLU A 336 0.85 -25.43 -16.01
C GLU A 336 1.08 -24.30 -17.02
N ASP A 337 0.68 -24.48 -18.28
CA ASP A 337 0.77 -23.44 -19.31
C ASP A 337 -0.19 -22.29 -19.04
N GLU A 338 -1.41 -22.56 -18.53
CA GLU A 338 -2.38 -21.54 -18.12
C GLU A 338 -1.89 -20.76 -16.90
N GLN A 339 -1.22 -21.42 -15.95
CA GLN A 339 -0.59 -20.76 -14.82
C GLN A 339 0.54 -19.83 -15.30
N ARG A 340 1.36 -20.25 -16.27
CA ARG A 340 2.39 -19.39 -16.90
C ARG A 340 1.77 -18.20 -17.65
N ASP A 341 0.67 -18.40 -18.35
CA ASP A 341 -0.04 -17.33 -19.04
C ASP A 341 -0.58 -16.26 -18.04
N LEU A 342 -1.08 -16.70 -16.87
CA LEU A 342 -1.47 -15.78 -15.78
C LEU A 342 -0.28 -14.98 -15.24
N VAL A 343 0.87 -15.61 -15.04
CA VAL A 343 2.09 -14.92 -14.62
C VAL A 343 2.50 -13.87 -15.67
N ALA A 344 2.50 -14.21 -16.94
CA ALA A 344 2.80 -13.27 -18.02
C ALA A 344 1.82 -12.07 -18.06
N PHE A 345 0.55 -12.31 -17.76
CA PHE A 345 -0.44 -11.24 -17.59
C PHE A 345 -0.08 -10.35 -16.39
N LEU A 346 0.21 -10.92 -15.22
CA LEU A 346 0.56 -10.15 -14.02
C LEU A 346 1.81 -9.30 -14.23
N GLU A 347 2.81 -9.79 -14.96
CA GLU A 347 4.00 -9.04 -15.35
C GLU A 347 3.68 -7.85 -16.25
N SER A 348 2.66 -7.96 -17.11
CA SER A 348 2.23 -6.90 -18.01
C SER A 348 1.56 -5.70 -17.29
N LEU A 349 1.29 -5.81 -15.99
CA LEU A 349 0.79 -4.75 -15.10
C LEU A 349 1.89 -3.83 -14.57
N THR A 350 3.14 -4.04 -14.97
CA THR A 350 4.30 -3.23 -14.54
C THR A 350 4.33 -1.93 -15.33
N GLY A 351 4.01 -0.85 -14.64
CA GLY A 351 4.02 0.50 -15.18
C GLY A 351 5.34 1.24 -14.96
N ARG A 352 5.38 2.50 -15.38
CA ARG A 352 6.50 3.38 -15.04
C ARG A 352 6.41 3.76 -13.57
N THR A 353 7.51 3.54 -12.85
CA THR A 353 7.65 4.01 -11.47
C THR A 353 8.20 5.44 -11.46
N PRO A 354 7.83 6.28 -10.47
CA PRO A 354 8.50 7.55 -10.24
C PRO A 354 10.02 7.33 -10.12
N ASN A 355 10.83 8.18 -10.79
CA ASN A 355 12.29 8.04 -10.82
C ASN A 355 12.89 8.18 -9.42
N ALA A 356 13.26 7.07 -8.83
CA ALA A 356 13.98 7.02 -7.56
C ALA A 356 15.32 7.77 -7.59
N ASP A 357 16.01 7.79 -8.74
CA ASP A 357 17.31 8.44 -8.89
C ASP A 357 17.23 9.96 -8.80
N ASN A 358 16.20 10.59 -9.38
CA ASN A 358 15.97 12.03 -9.24
C ASN A 358 15.69 12.46 -7.79
N ASP A 359 15.10 11.59 -6.98
CA ASP A 359 14.80 11.89 -5.58
C ASP A 359 16.04 11.79 -4.69
N LEU A 360 16.91 10.83 -4.95
CA LEU A 360 18.18 10.64 -4.21
C LEU A 360 19.22 11.72 -4.61
N GLU A 361 19.32 12.08 -5.89
CA GLU A 361 20.25 13.13 -6.35
C GLU A 361 19.88 14.51 -5.81
N ARG A 362 18.59 14.86 -5.74
CA ARG A 362 18.14 16.14 -5.16
C ARG A 362 18.42 16.26 -3.67
N ILE A 363 18.49 15.13 -2.93
CA ILE A 363 18.85 15.11 -1.52
C ILE A 363 20.36 15.28 -1.34
N SER A 364 21.17 14.63 -2.18
CA SER A 364 22.65 14.73 -2.12
C SER A 364 23.18 16.08 -2.56
N ALA A 365 22.53 16.76 -3.50
CA ALA A 365 22.94 18.08 -4.00
C ALA A 365 22.66 19.25 -3.03
N LYS A 366 21.89 19.02 -1.96
CA LYS A 366 21.55 20.04 -0.93
C LYS A 366 22.26 19.81 0.41
N ARG A 367 23.18 18.86 0.49
CA ARG A 367 24.10 18.66 1.62
C ARG A 367 25.47 19.24 1.28
#